data_cf4daed7b200db822c8cb6b2c3bc9104
#
_entry.id   cf4daed7b200db822c8cb6b2c3bc9104
#
_cell.length_a   1.000
_cell.length_b   1.000
_cell.length_c   1.000
_cell.angle_alpha   90.00
_cell.angle_beta   90.00
_cell.angle_gamma   90.00
#
_symmetry.space_group_name_H-M   'P 1'
#
loop_
_entity.id
_entity.type
_entity.pdbx_description
1 polymer ?
#
loop_
_entity_poly.entity_id
_entity_poly.type
_entity_poly.pdbx_seq_one_letter_code
_entity_poly.pdbx_strand_id
1 'polypeptide(L)'
;MCRRGDIFWAELGRDADGSLQAGGRPVLVISNDKANEYSPIITIIPITSKMNKAKLPTHVLIEACGLTRPSIALAEQITSINKGRLGRKIGSI
;
A
#
# COMPACT_ATOMS: atom_id res chain seq x y z
N MET A 1 6.15 -2.64 -14.25
CA MET A 1 4.68 -2.63 -14.18
C MET A 1 4.22 -3.31 -12.91
N CYS A 2 3.22 -2.76 -12.23
CA CYS A 2 2.75 -3.34 -10.97
C CYS A 2 1.73 -4.45 -11.21
N ARG A 3 1.68 -5.39 -10.28
CA ARG A 3 0.73 -6.50 -10.30
C ARG A 3 0.05 -6.61 -8.94
N ARG A 4 -1.13 -7.21 -8.92
CA ARG A 4 -1.81 -7.49 -7.67
C ARG A 4 -0.88 -8.31 -6.77
N GLY A 5 -0.77 -7.89 -5.51
CA GLY A 5 0.11 -8.53 -4.54
C GLY A 5 1.49 -7.94 -4.46
N ASP A 6 1.85 -7.05 -5.37
CA ASP A 6 3.13 -6.36 -5.30
C ASP A 6 3.11 -5.30 -4.21
N ILE A 7 4.26 -5.10 -3.59
CA ILE A 7 4.45 -4.05 -2.59
C ILE A 7 5.44 -3.05 -3.15
N PHE A 8 5.01 -1.78 -3.19
CA PHE A 8 5.82 -0.68 -3.70
C PHE A 8 5.97 0.39 -2.63
N TRP A 9 7.06 1.11 -2.70
CA TRP A 9 7.16 2.40 -2.02
C TRP A 9 6.33 3.40 -2.81
N ALA A 10 5.48 4.16 -2.14
CA ALA A 10 4.64 5.14 -2.83
C ALA A 10 4.60 6.44 -2.07
N GLU A 11 4.55 7.55 -2.82
CA GLU A 11 4.30 8.87 -2.26
C GLU A 11 2.80 9.09 -2.23
N LEU A 12 2.24 9.13 -1.04
CA LEU A 12 0.81 9.29 -0.89
C LEU A 12 0.38 10.75 -0.85
N GLY A 13 1.36 11.65 -0.76
CA GLY A 13 1.08 13.06 -0.73
C GLY A 13 0.51 13.49 0.60
N ARG A 14 -0.04 14.71 0.62
CA ARG A 14 -0.71 15.23 1.81
C ARG A 14 -2.19 15.02 1.68
N ASP A 15 -2.76 14.47 2.71
CA ASP A 15 -4.19 14.35 2.82
C ASP A 15 -4.70 15.56 3.63
N ALA A 16 -5.72 16.22 3.11
CA ALA A 16 -6.23 17.44 3.73
C ALA A 16 -6.72 17.22 5.15
N ASP A 17 -7.27 16.04 5.43
CA ASP A 17 -7.78 15.74 6.76
C ASP A 17 -6.78 14.97 7.62
N GLY A 18 -5.60 14.68 7.10
CA GLY A 18 -4.58 13.97 7.84
C GLY A 18 -4.86 12.51 8.10
N SER A 19 -5.91 11.95 7.51
CA SER A 19 -6.26 10.56 7.74
C SER A 19 -5.29 9.60 7.06
N LEU A 20 -4.66 10.02 5.96
CA LEU A 20 -3.57 9.31 5.33
C LEU A 20 -2.26 9.94 5.77
N GLN A 21 -1.28 9.11 6.02
CA GLN A 21 0.00 9.64 6.42
C GLN A 21 0.70 10.28 5.23
N ALA A 22 1.19 11.50 5.43
CA ALA A 22 1.93 12.21 4.42
C ALA A 22 3.27 11.52 4.17
N GLY A 23 3.83 11.73 2.99
CA GLY A 23 5.12 11.20 2.61
C GLY A 23 5.04 9.79 2.05
N GLY A 24 6.19 9.16 1.94
CA GLY A 24 6.30 7.85 1.34
C GLY A 24 6.06 6.73 2.34
N ARG A 25 5.51 5.64 1.86
CA ARG A 25 5.35 4.43 2.65
C ARG A 25 5.11 3.24 1.75
N PRO A 26 5.31 2.02 2.27
CA PRO A 26 4.96 0.82 1.51
C PRO A 26 3.46 0.74 1.31
N VAL A 27 3.07 0.30 0.12
CA VAL A 27 1.66 0.06 -0.21
C VAL A 27 1.54 -1.28 -0.90
N LEU A 28 0.40 -1.95 -0.68
CA LEU A 28 0.09 -3.21 -1.34
C LEU A 28 -0.87 -2.93 -2.48
N VAL A 29 -0.52 -3.39 -3.67
CA VAL A 29 -1.38 -3.25 -4.85
C VAL A 29 -2.46 -4.34 -4.79
N ILE A 30 -3.72 -3.93 -4.80
CA ILE A 30 -4.84 -4.87 -4.74
C ILE A 30 -5.73 -4.85 -5.97
N SER A 31 -5.61 -3.84 -6.84
CA SER A 31 -6.37 -3.81 -8.07
C SER A 31 -5.95 -4.96 -9.00
N ASN A 32 -6.87 -5.39 -9.87
CA ASN A 32 -6.56 -6.53 -10.74
C ASN A 32 -5.54 -6.14 -11.80
N ASP A 33 -4.89 -7.15 -12.36
CA ASP A 33 -3.75 -6.90 -13.25
C ASP A 33 -4.15 -6.21 -14.54
N LYS A 34 -5.36 -6.41 -15.00
CA LYS A 34 -5.82 -5.71 -16.20
C LYS A 34 -5.92 -4.21 -15.94
N ALA A 35 -6.49 -3.83 -14.80
CA ALA A 35 -6.54 -2.41 -14.41
C ALA A 35 -5.13 -1.88 -14.21
N ASN A 36 -4.25 -2.67 -13.59
CA ASN A 36 -2.88 -2.23 -13.33
C ASN A 36 -2.11 -1.96 -14.62
N GLU A 37 -2.46 -2.67 -15.70
CA GLU A 37 -1.79 -2.47 -16.98
C GLU A 37 -2.36 -1.29 -17.75
N TYR A 38 -3.68 -1.15 -17.80
CA TYR A 38 -4.32 -0.20 -18.70
C TYR A 38 -4.83 1.06 -18.05
N SER A 39 -5.08 1.05 -16.76
CA SER A 39 -5.61 2.22 -16.08
C SER A 39 -4.48 3.07 -15.51
N PRO A 40 -4.58 4.40 -15.56
CA PRO A 40 -3.63 5.25 -14.85
C PRO A 40 -3.84 5.25 -13.33
N ILE A 41 -4.97 4.72 -12.87
CA ILE A 41 -5.33 4.68 -11.46
C ILE A 41 -5.32 3.24 -10.98
N ILE A 42 -4.73 3.02 -9.82
CA ILE A 42 -4.70 1.70 -9.18
C ILE A 42 -5.23 1.80 -7.76
N THR A 43 -5.64 0.68 -7.21
CA THR A 43 -6.13 0.61 -5.84
C THR A 43 -5.06 -0.03 -4.97
N ILE A 44 -4.80 0.61 -3.83
CA ILE A 44 -3.76 0.15 -2.91
C ILE A 44 -4.26 0.16 -1.48
N ILE A 45 -3.52 -0.54 -0.62
CA ILE A 45 -3.70 -0.51 0.81
C ILE A 45 -2.37 -0.09 1.43
N PRO A 46 -2.35 0.97 2.27
CA PRO A 46 -1.12 1.36 2.95
C PRO A 46 -0.68 0.29 3.95
N ILE A 47 0.62 0.18 4.14
CA ILE A 47 1.24 -0.77 5.04
C ILE A 47 2.01 -0.01 6.11
N THR A 48 1.90 -0.47 7.36
CA THR A 48 2.66 0.11 8.46
C THR A 48 3.39 -0.99 9.22
N SER A 49 4.58 -0.67 9.74
CA SER A 49 5.31 -1.55 10.64
C SER A 49 5.02 -1.26 12.11
N LYS A 50 4.15 -0.30 12.40
CA LYS A 50 3.80 0.06 13.77
C LYS A 50 2.81 -0.97 14.31
N MET A 51 3.32 -1.91 15.08
CA MET A 51 2.50 -3.03 15.58
C MET A 51 1.71 -2.68 16.82
N ASN A 52 1.98 -1.51 17.43
CA ASN A 52 1.28 -1.08 18.64
C ASN A 52 0.01 -0.29 18.36
N LYS A 53 -0.37 -0.13 17.11
CA LYS A 53 -1.64 0.50 16.78
C LYS A 53 -2.80 -0.34 17.28
N ALA A 54 -3.93 0.30 17.59
CA ALA A 54 -5.13 -0.41 17.95
C ALA A 54 -5.48 -1.41 16.86
N LYS A 55 -5.76 -2.65 17.27
CA LYS A 55 -6.06 -3.71 16.33
C LYS A 55 -7.50 -3.56 15.87
N LEU A 56 -7.69 -3.55 14.56
CA LEU A 56 -9.01 -3.55 13.94
C LEU A 56 -9.16 -4.84 13.13
N PRO A 57 -10.41 -5.30 12.93
CA PRO A 57 -10.61 -6.48 12.09
C PRO A 57 -10.07 -6.32 10.68
N THR A 58 -9.93 -5.08 10.21
CA THR A 58 -9.41 -4.78 8.88
C THR A 58 -7.89 -4.77 8.81
N HIS A 59 -7.20 -4.95 9.93
CA HIS A 59 -5.74 -5.02 9.94
C HIS A 59 -5.29 -6.43 9.60
N VAL A 60 -4.46 -6.56 8.57
CA VAL A 60 -3.98 -7.86 8.11
C VAL A 60 -2.46 -7.90 8.26
N LEU A 61 -1.98 -8.87 9.03
CA LEU A 61 -0.55 -9.05 9.22
C LEU A 61 0.09 -9.54 7.93
N ILE A 62 1.18 -8.90 7.54
CA ILE A 62 1.93 -9.27 6.34
C ILE A 62 3.38 -9.53 6.71
N GLU A 63 3.88 -10.69 6.30
CA GLU A 63 5.29 -11.02 6.40
C GLU A 63 5.77 -11.36 5.00
N ALA A 64 6.02 -10.32 4.22
CA ALA A 64 6.32 -10.49 2.81
C ALA A 64 7.81 -10.33 2.55
N CYS A 65 8.27 -11.03 1.52
CA CYS A 65 9.62 -10.88 1.03
C CYS A 65 9.87 -9.42 0.64
N GLY A 66 10.97 -8.86 1.11
CA GLY A 66 11.31 -7.48 0.85
C GLY A 66 10.95 -6.52 1.97
N LEU A 67 10.07 -6.91 2.88
CA LEU A 67 9.80 -6.13 4.08
C LEU A 67 10.80 -6.52 5.17
N THR A 68 11.39 -5.51 5.81
CA THR A 68 12.45 -5.75 6.79
C THR A 68 11.91 -6.24 8.13
N ARG A 69 10.61 -6.12 8.35
CA ARG A 69 9.96 -6.55 9.58
C ARG A 69 8.49 -6.85 9.31
N PRO A 70 7.85 -7.61 10.19
CA PRO A 70 6.41 -7.84 10.04
C PRO A 70 5.65 -6.52 10.01
N SER A 71 4.63 -6.46 9.19
CA SER A 71 3.89 -5.22 8.94
C SER A 71 2.41 -5.52 8.88
N ILE A 72 1.62 -4.46 8.94
CA ILE A 72 0.16 -4.56 8.91
C ILE A 72 -0.35 -3.83 7.68
N ALA A 73 -1.16 -4.50 6.88
CA ALA A 73 -1.92 -3.86 5.81
C ALA A 73 -3.17 -3.25 6.41
N LEU A 74 -3.35 -1.96 6.20
CA LEU A 74 -4.46 -1.19 6.79
C LEU A 74 -5.62 -1.18 5.81
N ALA A 75 -6.39 -2.26 5.77
CA ALA A 75 -7.44 -2.42 4.77
C ALA A 75 -8.54 -1.36 4.91
N GLU A 76 -8.72 -0.79 6.10
CA GLU A 76 -9.68 0.30 6.28
C GLU A 76 -9.23 1.59 5.57
N GLN A 77 -7.98 1.67 5.16
CA GLN A 77 -7.45 2.82 4.44
C GLN A 77 -7.25 2.55 2.95
N ILE A 78 -8.00 1.59 2.42
CA ILE A 78 -7.96 1.31 0.99
C ILE A 78 -8.26 2.59 0.20
N THR A 79 -7.46 2.84 -0.83
CA THR A 79 -7.62 4.05 -1.61
C THR A 79 -7.08 3.85 -3.01
N SER A 80 -7.41 4.78 -3.90
CA SER A 80 -6.91 4.77 -5.27
C SER A 80 -5.89 5.86 -5.44
N ILE A 81 -4.81 5.54 -6.16
CA ILE A 81 -3.76 6.52 -6.46
C ILE A 81 -3.38 6.41 -7.93
N ASN A 82 -2.76 7.47 -8.44
CA ASN A 82 -2.17 7.46 -9.76
C ASN A 82 -0.94 6.55 -9.76
N LYS A 83 -0.79 5.73 -10.80
CA LYS A 83 0.36 4.83 -10.91
C LYS A 83 1.69 5.55 -10.83
N GLY A 84 1.73 6.81 -11.26
CA GLY A 84 2.96 7.59 -11.18
C GLY A 84 3.46 7.84 -9.77
N ARG A 85 2.64 7.59 -8.76
CA ARG A 85 3.07 7.73 -7.38
C ARG A 85 3.85 6.52 -6.87
N LEU A 86 3.86 5.43 -7.61
CA LEU A 86 4.64 4.26 -7.23
C LEU A 86 6.11 4.50 -7.49
N GLY A 87 6.92 4.22 -6.49
CA GLY A 87 8.36 4.28 -6.63
C GLY A 87 8.94 2.89 -6.77
N ARG A 88 9.88 2.55 -5.90
CA ARG A 88 10.60 1.29 -5.98
C ARG A 88 9.74 0.12 -5.54
N LYS A 89 9.80 -0.97 -6.28
CA LYS A 89 9.18 -2.22 -5.84
C LYS A 89 9.96 -2.79 -4.66
N ILE A 90 9.24 -3.11 -3.60
CA ILE A 90 9.84 -3.65 -2.38
C ILE A 90 9.79 -5.18 -2.39
N GLY A 91 8.67 -5.74 -2.81
CA GLY A 91 8.50 -7.18 -2.82
C GLY A 91 7.10 -7.55 -3.26
N SER A 92 6.66 -8.74 -2.87
CA SER A 92 5.31 -9.21 -3.19
C SER A 92 4.86 -10.25 -2.17
N ILE A 93 3.58 -10.42 -2.07
CA ILE A 93 3.01 -11.46 -1.22
C ILE A 93 2.52 -12.63 -2.07
#